data_e4754f26722c582ac564c4df23248242
#
_entry.id   e4754f26722c582ac564c4df23248242
#
_cell.length_a   1.000
_cell.length_b   1.000
_cell.length_c   1.000
_cell.angle_alpha   90.00
_cell.angle_beta   90.00
_cell.angle_gamma   90.00
#
_symmetry.space_group_name_H-M   'P 1'
#
loop_
_entity.id
_entity.type
_entity.pdbx_description
1 polymer ?
#
loop_
_entity_poly.entity_id
_entity_poly.type
_entity_poly.pdbx_seq_one_letter_code
_entity_poly.pdbx_strand_id
1 'polypeptide(L)'
;DSYSCIPGRGTHYGIHRLADHIRRASHNYTKKCYVMKLDIRGYFMHIDRRKLLEIATESLHRMSGHPVEKRDKLWCETIDMDFVLWITKEIILLDPNENCHIVGSEDDWIGLDPAKSMRFVNTGKGMPIGNLTSQLFSNVYLNVFDQFMKRTLKCRHYGRYVDDAYVVSTDKDWLLSLVPKI
;
A
#
# COMPACT_ATOMS: atom_id res chain seq x y z
N ASP A 1 8.54 -3.54 -3.03
CA ASP A 1 8.54 -3.00 -4.40
C ASP A 1 7.42 -1.99 -4.69
N SER A 2 7.00 -1.23 -3.67
CA SER A 2 6.13 -0.08 -3.86
C SER A 2 6.87 1.07 -4.56
N TYR A 3 6.14 1.81 -5.40
CA TYR A 3 6.64 2.99 -6.12
C TYR A 3 5.96 4.28 -5.66
N SER A 4 4.95 4.19 -4.80
CA SER A 4 4.19 5.31 -4.26
C SER A 4 4.80 5.82 -2.96
N CYS A 5 4.77 7.14 -2.73
CA CYS A 5 5.21 7.81 -1.49
C CYS A 5 6.65 7.48 -1.04
N ILE A 6 7.53 7.23 -1.98
CA ILE A 6 8.95 6.98 -1.73
C ILE A 6 9.76 8.03 -2.47
N PRO A 7 10.68 8.76 -1.82
CA PRO A 7 11.53 9.73 -2.49
C PRO A 7 12.25 9.14 -3.71
N GLY A 8 12.25 9.87 -4.82
CA GLY A 8 12.85 9.42 -6.08
C GLY A 8 12.06 8.34 -6.84
N ARG A 9 10.86 7.98 -6.36
CA ARG A 9 9.94 7.05 -7.03
C ARG A 9 8.60 7.74 -7.30
N GLY A 10 7.83 7.22 -8.20
CA GLY A 10 6.52 7.76 -8.60
C GLY A 10 5.99 7.02 -9.81
N THR A 11 4.94 7.56 -10.45
CA THR A 11 4.29 6.95 -11.61
C THR A 11 5.28 6.66 -12.74
N HIS A 12 6.13 7.63 -13.10
CA HIS A 12 7.14 7.45 -14.15
C HIS A 12 8.15 6.35 -13.80
N TYR A 13 8.63 6.32 -12.55
CA TYR A 13 9.49 5.25 -12.09
C TYR A 13 8.80 3.89 -12.21
N GLY A 14 7.53 3.78 -11.82
CA GLY A 14 6.73 2.56 -11.95
C GLY A 14 6.60 2.08 -13.39
N ILE A 15 6.34 3.00 -14.33
CA ILE A 15 6.28 2.71 -15.78
C ILE A 15 7.62 2.17 -16.29
N HIS A 16 8.72 2.81 -15.95
CA HIS A 16 10.06 2.34 -16.34
C HIS A 16 10.38 0.96 -15.75
N ARG A 17 9.99 0.72 -14.49
CA ARG A 17 10.18 -0.59 -13.86
C ARG A 17 9.33 -1.68 -14.50
N LEU A 18 8.09 -1.40 -14.86
CA LEU A 18 7.25 -2.34 -15.60
C LEU A 18 7.87 -2.67 -16.97
N ALA A 19 8.29 -1.65 -17.73
CA ALA A 19 8.95 -1.84 -19.02
C ALA A 19 10.23 -2.70 -18.89
N ASP A 20 11.05 -2.44 -17.86
CA ASP A 20 12.25 -3.22 -17.57
C ASP A 20 11.91 -4.68 -17.19
N HIS A 21 10.88 -4.90 -16.40
CA HIS A 21 10.39 -6.24 -16.07
C HIS A 21 9.90 -7.00 -17.32
N ILE A 22 9.15 -6.34 -18.20
CA ILE A 22 8.73 -6.92 -19.48
C ILE A 22 9.95 -7.28 -20.33
N ARG A 23 10.88 -6.35 -20.50
CA ARG A 23 12.12 -6.56 -21.28
C ARG A 23 12.92 -7.75 -20.76
N ARG A 24 13.09 -7.85 -19.43
CA ARG A 24 13.84 -8.95 -18.78
C ARG A 24 13.11 -10.28 -18.91
N ALA A 25 11.81 -10.31 -18.62
CA ALA A 25 11.00 -11.53 -18.70
C ALA A 25 10.95 -12.07 -20.14
N SER A 26 10.80 -11.18 -21.13
CA SER A 26 10.73 -11.54 -22.55
C SER A 26 12.09 -11.78 -23.22
N HIS A 27 13.19 -11.74 -22.47
CA HIS A 27 14.56 -11.83 -23.03
C HIS A 27 14.78 -10.81 -24.16
N ASN A 28 14.64 -9.52 -23.85
CA ASN A 28 14.70 -8.42 -24.82
C ASN A 28 13.66 -8.57 -25.96
N TYR A 29 12.41 -8.87 -25.61
CA TYR A 29 11.26 -9.00 -26.54
C TYR A 29 11.37 -10.15 -27.54
N THR A 30 12.27 -11.12 -27.30
CA THR A 30 12.39 -12.32 -28.15
C THR A 30 11.41 -13.43 -27.79
N LYS A 31 10.91 -13.42 -26.53
CA LYS A 31 9.93 -14.40 -26.05
C LYS A 31 8.64 -13.70 -25.66
N LYS A 32 7.52 -14.39 -25.86
CA LYS A 32 6.21 -13.95 -25.40
C LYS A 32 6.19 -13.89 -23.88
N CYS A 33 5.68 -12.80 -23.32
CA CYS A 33 5.42 -12.67 -21.89
C CYS A 33 4.01 -12.13 -21.64
N TYR A 34 3.54 -12.31 -20.43
CA TYR A 34 2.22 -11.92 -19.97
C TYR A 34 2.34 -11.02 -18.76
N VAL A 35 1.41 -10.06 -18.67
CA VAL A 35 1.29 -9.14 -17.53
C VAL A 35 -0.05 -9.42 -16.87
N MET A 36 -0.03 -9.81 -15.61
CA MET A 36 -1.21 -9.86 -14.76
C MET A 36 -1.29 -8.55 -14.01
N LYS A 37 -2.37 -7.79 -14.21
CA LYS A 37 -2.69 -6.61 -13.43
C LYS A 37 -3.65 -6.98 -12.30
N LEU A 38 -3.42 -6.44 -11.12
CA LEU A 38 -4.21 -6.61 -9.92
C LEU A 38 -4.66 -5.23 -9.44
N ASP A 39 -5.91 -5.12 -9.04
CA ASP A 39 -6.51 -3.92 -8.47
C ASP A 39 -7.35 -4.30 -7.27
N ILE A 40 -7.31 -3.49 -6.20
CA ILE A 40 -8.08 -3.73 -4.98
C ILE A 40 -9.29 -2.79 -4.97
N ARG A 41 -10.47 -3.34 -5.21
CA ARG A 41 -11.71 -2.55 -5.24
C ARG A 41 -11.93 -1.81 -3.93
N GLY A 42 -12.04 -0.49 -4.02
CA GLY A 42 -12.35 0.36 -2.87
C GLY A 42 -11.29 0.30 -1.76
N TYR A 43 -10.04 0.13 -2.10
CA TYR A 43 -8.94 -0.14 -1.19
C TYR A 43 -8.95 0.73 0.07
N PHE A 44 -8.92 2.07 -0.08
CA PHE A 44 -8.86 2.99 1.05
C PHE A 44 -10.05 2.86 2.00
N MET A 45 -11.23 2.49 1.48
CA MET A 45 -12.46 2.31 2.27
C MET A 45 -12.48 0.98 3.03
N HIS A 46 -11.63 0.03 2.66
CA HIS A 46 -11.58 -1.30 3.25
C HIS A 46 -10.37 -1.54 4.17
N ILE A 47 -9.46 -0.57 4.31
CA ILE A 47 -8.34 -0.67 5.26
C ILE A 47 -8.90 -0.85 6.66
N ASP A 48 -8.56 -1.97 7.31
CA ASP A 48 -8.87 -2.23 8.71
C ASP A 48 -7.89 -1.44 9.59
N ARG A 49 -8.41 -0.42 10.30
CA ARG A 49 -7.58 0.50 11.10
C ARG A 49 -6.89 -0.21 12.28
N ARG A 50 -7.51 -1.21 12.88
CA ARG A 50 -6.88 -1.98 13.97
C ARG A 50 -5.72 -2.82 13.43
N LYS A 51 -5.96 -3.50 12.31
CA LYS A 51 -4.91 -4.29 11.65
C LYS A 51 -3.76 -3.42 11.15
N LEU A 52 -4.08 -2.25 10.62
CA LEU A 52 -3.07 -1.27 10.24
C LEU A 52 -2.24 -0.81 11.46
N LEU A 53 -2.88 -0.54 12.59
CA LEU A 53 -2.18 -0.15 13.82
C LEU A 53 -1.23 -1.24 14.30
N GLU A 54 -1.64 -2.51 14.29
CA GLU A 54 -0.76 -3.64 14.61
C GLU A 54 0.49 -3.65 13.72
N ILE A 55 0.31 -3.60 12.41
CA ILE A 55 1.40 -3.62 11.42
C ILE A 55 2.32 -2.40 11.58
N ALA A 56 1.75 -1.21 11.81
CA ALA A 56 2.51 0.01 12.00
C ALA A 56 3.34 -0.04 13.30
N THR A 57 2.73 -0.49 14.40
CA THR A 57 3.40 -0.65 15.70
C THR A 57 4.56 -1.64 15.61
N GLU A 58 4.36 -2.81 15.01
CA GLU A 58 5.43 -3.78 14.78
C GLU A 58 6.57 -3.21 13.93
N SER A 59 6.23 -2.41 12.92
CA SER A 59 7.21 -1.78 12.04
C SER A 59 8.03 -0.72 12.77
N LEU A 60 7.41 0.08 13.63
CA LEU A 60 8.07 1.08 14.47
C LEU A 60 8.99 0.42 15.51
N HIS A 61 8.55 -0.64 16.18
CA HIS A 61 9.39 -1.38 17.12
C HIS A 61 10.62 -1.99 16.43
N ARG A 62 10.45 -2.57 15.25
CA ARG A 62 11.60 -3.07 14.47
C ARG A 62 12.56 -1.95 14.09
N MET A 63 12.03 -0.79 13.69
CA MET A 63 12.85 0.36 13.28
C MET A 63 13.61 0.97 14.46
N SER A 64 13.06 0.95 15.68
CA SER A 64 13.66 1.58 16.86
C SER A 64 15.06 1.08 17.17
N GLY A 65 15.34 -0.19 16.90
CA GLY A 65 16.65 -0.83 17.08
C GLY A 65 17.62 -0.65 15.90
N HIS A 66 17.23 0.08 14.84
CA HIS A 66 18.12 0.32 13.69
C HIS A 66 18.86 1.65 13.81
N PRO A 67 20.08 1.76 13.26
CA PRO A 67 20.82 3.01 13.23
C PRO A 67 20.12 4.04 12.35
N VAL A 68 20.18 5.31 12.76
CA VAL A 68 19.75 6.44 11.94
C VAL A 68 20.80 6.65 10.84
N GLU A 69 20.36 6.80 9.58
CA GLU A 69 21.26 7.07 8.47
C GLU A 69 22.21 8.22 8.78
N LYS A 70 23.51 7.99 8.58
CA LYS A 70 24.60 8.97 8.79
C LYS A 70 24.77 9.46 10.24
N ARG A 71 24.27 8.71 11.22
CA ARG A 71 24.47 8.98 12.65
C ARG A 71 24.84 7.68 13.37
N ASP A 72 25.77 7.78 14.34
CA ASP A 72 26.15 6.63 15.20
C ASP A 72 25.15 6.45 16.37
N LYS A 73 23.86 6.66 16.11
CA LYS A 73 22.78 6.56 17.10
C LYS A 73 21.64 5.71 16.56
N LEU A 74 20.96 5.01 17.46
CA LEU A 74 19.74 4.27 17.14
C LEU A 74 18.53 5.23 17.07
N TRP A 75 17.49 4.83 16.38
CA TRP A 75 16.25 5.61 16.32
C TRP A 75 15.65 5.86 17.69
N CYS A 76 15.65 4.85 18.58
CA CYS A 76 15.16 4.99 19.97
C CYS A 76 15.96 5.97 20.83
N GLU A 77 17.18 6.32 20.44
CA GLU A 77 18.02 7.31 21.14
C GLU A 77 17.81 8.74 20.62
N THR A 78 17.14 8.89 19.48
CA THR A 78 16.97 10.19 18.80
C THR A 78 15.54 10.69 18.79
N ILE A 79 14.57 9.80 18.97
CA ILE A 79 13.13 10.09 18.91
C ILE A 79 12.47 9.47 20.14
N ASP A 80 11.55 10.20 20.74
CA ASP A 80 10.64 9.66 21.76
C ASP A 80 9.69 8.65 21.10
N MET A 81 10.00 7.37 21.26
CA MET A 81 9.25 6.28 20.65
C MET A 81 7.85 6.13 21.23
N ASP A 82 7.64 6.46 22.51
CA ASP A 82 6.33 6.40 23.14
C ASP A 82 5.41 7.47 22.57
N PHE A 83 5.95 8.67 22.33
CA PHE A 83 5.20 9.73 21.64
C PHE A 83 4.88 9.34 20.18
N VAL A 84 5.83 8.75 19.46
CA VAL A 84 5.59 8.31 18.07
C VAL A 84 4.52 7.21 18.01
N LEU A 85 4.55 6.26 18.92
CA LEU A 85 3.53 5.20 19.00
C LEU A 85 2.16 5.78 19.37
N TRP A 86 2.11 6.70 20.32
CA TRP A 86 0.88 7.39 20.71
C TRP A 86 0.28 8.16 19.53
N ILE A 87 1.04 9.05 18.87
CA ILE A 87 0.52 9.84 17.75
C ILE A 87 0.10 8.97 16.56
N THR A 88 0.83 7.87 16.31
CA THR A 88 0.48 6.88 15.28
C THR A 88 -0.87 6.25 15.56
N LYS A 89 -1.13 5.87 16.81
CA LYS A 89 -2.42 5.32 17.25
C LYS A 89 -3.55 6.34 17.07
N GLU A 90 -3.35 7.58 17.52
CA GLU A 90 -4.35 8.64 17.41
C GLU A 90 -4.73 8.91 15.94
N ILE A 91 -3.73 9.00 15.05
CA ILE A 91 -3.97 9.23 13.62
C ILE A 91 -4.69 8.06 12.94
N ILE A 92 -4.28 6.82 13.24
CA ILE A 92 -4.85 5.63 12.58
C ILE A 92 -6.28 5.35 13.08
N LEU A 93 -6.54 5.52 14.37
CA LEU A 93 -7.83 5.18 14.96
C LEU A 93 -8.86 6.32 14.87
N LEU A 94 -8.44 7.54 14.54
CA LEU A 94 -9.35 8.66 14.33
C LEU A 94 -10.43 8.28 13.31
N ASP A 95 -11.71 8.45 13.68
CA ASP A 95 -12.80 8.26 12.73
C ASP A 95 -12.99 9.53 11.89
N PRO A 96 -12.71 9.50 10.59
CA PRO A 96 -12.85 10.67 9.75
C PRO A 96 -14.30 11.14 9.58
N ASN A 97 -15.29 10.34 9.98
CA ASN A 97 -16.72 10.71 9.92
C ASN A 97 -17.20 11.44 11.19
N GLU A 98 -16.46 11.39 12.31
CA GLU A 98 -16.88 12.05 13.55
C GLU A 98 -16.74 13.58 13.49
N ASN A 99 -15.74 14.09 12.78
CA ASN A 99 -15.44 15.52 12.67
C ASN A 99 -15.24 15.93 11.21
N CYS A 100 -16.24 15.72 10.37
CA CYS A 100 -16.21 16.10 8.96
C CYS A 100 -17.26 17.16 8.62
N HIS A 101 -16.93 18.03 7.68
CA HIS A 101 -17.91 18.90 7.04
C HIS A 101 -18.36 18.27 5.73
N ILE A 102 -19.66 17.98 5.64
CA ILE A 102 -20.26 17.49 4.39
C ILE A 102 -20.56 18.72 3.53
N VAL A 103 -19.97 18.77 2.35
CA VAL A 103 -20.21 19.83 1.35
C VAL A 103 -21.08 19.26 0.25
N GLY A 104 -22.12 20.01 -0.14
CA GLY A 104 -23.11 19.61 -1.14
C GLY A 104 -24.42 19.12 -0.54
N SER A 105 -25.29 18.60 -1.39
CA SER A 105 -26.61 18.05 -1.03
C SER A 105 -26.61 16.53 -1.03
N GLU A 106 -27.65 15.92 -0.47
CA GLU A 106 -27.84 14.46 -0.54
C GLU A 106 -27.90 13.95 -1.99
N ASP A 107 -28.43 14.78 -2.90
CA ASP A 107 -28.59 14.41 -4.32
C ASP A 107 -27.24 14.25 -5.03
N ASP A 108 -26.20 14.95 -4.58
CA ASP A 108 -24.83 14.86 -5.14
C ASP A 108 -24.20 13.48 -4.93
N TRP A 109 -24.76 12.69 -4.00
CA TRP A 109 -24.27 11.34 -3.66
C TRP A 109 -25.02 10.23 -4.42
N ILE A 110 -26.09 10.58 -5.16
CA ILE A 110 -26.87 9.60 -5.92
C ILE A 110 -26.00 8.99 -7.02
N GLY A 111 -25.94 7.64 -7.04
CA GLY A 111 -25.17 6.90 -8.03
C GLY A 111 -23.69 6.69 -7.68
N LEU A 112 -23.20 7.23 -6.55
CA LEU A 112 -21.88 6.90 -6.06
C LEU A 112 -21.86 5.47 -5.49
N ASP A 113 -20.90 4.64 -5.96
CA ASP A 113 -20.70 3.30 -5.41
C ASP A 113 -20.36 3.44 -3.90
N PRO A 114 -21.14 2.83 -2.98
CA PRO A 114 -20.88 2.85 -1.55
C PRO A 114 -19.47 2.43 -1.18
N ALA A 115 -18.86 1.51 -1.94
CA ALA A 115 -17.48 1.05 -1.74
C ALA A 115 -16.42 2.14 -2.00
N LYS A 116 -16.81 3.28 -2.57
CA LYS A 116 -15.92 4.41 -2.88
C LYS A 116 -16.14 5.62 -1.97
N SER A 117 -17.06 5.54 -1.01
CA SER A 117 -17.42 6.64 -0.15
C SER A 117 -17.14 6.35 1.32
N MET A 118 -16.43 7.26 1.99
CA MET A 118 -16.20 7.19 3.45
C MET A 118 -17.52 7.24 4.24
N ARG A 119 -18.58 7.82 3.70
CA ARG A 119 -19.90 7.92 4.35
C ARG A 119 -20.52 6.55 4.67
N PHE A 120 -20.20 5.52 3.87
CA PHE A 120 -20.80 4.18 3.99
C PHE A 120 -19.79 3.14 4.53
N VAL A 121 -18.65 3.60 5.03
CA VAL A 121 -17.63 2.70 5.57
C VAL A 121 -18.04 2.20 6.94
N ASN A 122 -17.82 0.91 7.19
CA ASN A 122 -18.06 0.30 8.49
C ASN A 122 -17.15 0.90 9.56
N THR A 123 -17.67 1.04 10.78
CA THR A 123 -16.89 1.49 11.94
C THR A 123 -15.58 0.73 12.07
N GLY A 124 -14.49 1.45 12.27
CA GLY A 124 -13.14 0.88 12.41
C GLY A 124 -12.43 0.57 11.09
N LYS A 125 -13.06 0.86 9.94
CA LYS A 125 -12.45 0.72 8.62
C LYS A 125 -12.30 2.07 7.91
N GLY A 126 -11.53 2.04 6.84
CA GLY A 126 -11.35 3.16 5.92
C GLY A 126 -10.35 4.21 6.38
N MET A 127 -9.70 4.80 5.40
CA MET A 127 -8.82 5.96 5.57
C MET A 127 -9.16 7.03 4.54
N PRO A 128 -9.14 8.33 4.93
CA PRO A 128 -9.50 9.41 4.03
C PRO A 128 -8.51 9.52 2.86
N ILE A 129 -9.03 9.68 1.65
CA ILE A 129 -8.24 9.92 0.45
C ILE A 129 -7.78 11.39 0.46
N GLY A 130 -6.52 11.60 0.07
CA GLY A 130 -5.91 12.94 -0.04
C GLY A 130 -4.96 13.29 1.11
N ASN A 131 -5.05 12.63 2.25
CA ASN A 131 -4.13 12.85 3.36
C ASN A 131 -2.78 12.16 3.12
N LEU A 132 -1.69 12.85 3.42
CA LEU A 132 -0.33 12.31 3.31
C LEU A 132 -0.14 11.09 4.23
N THR A 133 -0.70 11.15 5.44
CA THR A 133 -0.67 10.04 6.40
C THR A 133 -1.38 8.80 5.87
N SER A 134 -2.53 8.95 5.20
CA SER A 134 -3.24 7.84 4.57
C SER A 134 -2.41 7.16 3.48
N GLN A 135 -1.69 7.96 2.68
CA GLN A 135 -0.79 7.43 1.65
C GLN A 135 0.39 6.67 2.26
N LEU A 136 1.00 7.19 3.33
CA LEU A 136 2.07 6.50 4.06
C LEU A 136 1.57 5.19 4.65
N PHE A 137 0.47 5.24 5.40
CA PHE A 137 -0.09 4.07 6.06
C PHE A 137 -0.62 3.01 5.09
N SER A 138 -1.11 3.43 3.92
CA SER A 138 -1.48 2.50 2.87
C SER A 138 -0.29 1.65 2.40
N ASN A 139 0.89 2.25 2.26
CA ASN A 139 2.10 1.52 1.93
C ASN A 139 2.57 0.58 3.06
N VAL A 140 2.43 1.02 4.31
CA VAL A 140 2.73 0.18 5.48
C VAL A 140 1.79 -1.03 5.52
N TYR A 141 0.49 -0.81 5.30
CA TYR A 141 -0.53 -1.86 5.27
C TYR A 141 -0.25 -2.91 4.19
N LEU A 142 -0.01 -2.47 2.96
CA LEU A 142 0.26 -3.38 1.84
C LEU A 142 1.70 -3.93 1.79
N ASN A 143 2.58 -3.52 2.69
CA ASN A 143 3.89 -4.15 2.78
C ASN A 143 3.80 -5.66 3.09
N VAL A 144 2.80 -6.07 3.88
CA VAL A 144 2.53 -7.49 4.15
C VAL A 144 2.23 -8.23 2.84
N PHE A 145 1.41 -7.64 1.99
CA PHE A 145 1.10 -8.17 0.66
C PHE A 145 2.35 -8.22 -0.24
N ASP A 146 3.16 -7.15 -0.25
CA ASP A 146 4.42 -7.13 -1.01
C ASP A 146 5.36 -8.26 -0.57
N GLN A 147 5.47 -8.51 0.75
CA GLN A 147 6.29 -9.62 1.28
C GLN A 147 5.72 -10.98 0.86
N PHE A 148 4.40 -11.16 0.90
CA PHE A 148 3.74 -12.37 0.44
C PHE A 148 4.01 -12.64 -1.04
N MET A 149 3.81 -11.64 -1.90
CA MET A 149 4.08 -11.73 -3.33
C MET A 149 5.54 -12.11 -3.64
N LYS A 150 6.48 -11.49 -2.93
CA LYS A 150 7.93 -11.68 -3.19
C LYS A 150 8.49 -12.93 -2.55
N ARG A 151 8.13 -13.23 -1.31
CA ARG A 151 8.78 -14.27 -0.51
C ARG A 151 8.03 -15.59 -0.56
N THR A 152 6.70 -15.56 -0.52
CA THR A 152 5.86 -16.77 -0.53
C THR A 152 5.55 -17.20 -1.95
N LEU A 153 4.97 -16.32 -2.75
CA LEU A 153 4.63 -16.62 -4.15
C LEU A 153 5.82 -16.50 -5.11
N LYS A 154 6.94 -15.94 -4.64
CA LYS A 154 8.21 -15.78 -5.38
C LYS A 154 8.05 -15.07 -6.72
N CYS A 155 7.16 -14.09 -6.79
CA CYS A 155 6.92 -13.27 -7.97
C CYS A 155 8.16 -12.42 -8.29
N ARG A 156 8.98 -12.87 -9.23
CA ARG A 156 10.28 -12.25 -9.56
C ARG A 156 10.11 -10.83 -10.12
N HIS A 157 9.16 -10.67 -11.04
CA HIS A 157 8.85 -9.40 -11.72
C HIS A 157 7.52 -8.85 -11.21
N TYR A 158 7.54 -8.36 -9.99
CA TYR A 158 6.40 -7.77 -9.29
C TYR A 158 6.66 -6.29 -9.01
N GLY A 159 5.61 -5.50 -9.07
CA GLY A 159 5.64 -4.10 -8.65
C GLY A 159 4.24 -3.60 -8.28
N ARG A 160 4.19 -2.55 -7.46
CA ARG A 160 2.95 -1.95 -6.98
C ARG A 160 3.03 -0.44 -6.94
N TYR A 161 1.97 0.21 -7.35
CA TYR A 161 1.75 1.64 -7.17
C TYR A 161 0.41 1.84 -6.44
N VAL A 162 0.47 2.19 -5.15
CA VAL A 162 -0.67 2.22 -4.21
C VAL A 162 -1.34 0.83 -4.18
N ASP A 163 -2.57 0.70 -4.67
CA ASP A 163 -3.38 -0.51 -4.79
C ASP A 163 -3.22 -1.24 -6.14
N ASP A 164 -2.77 -0.53 -7.16
CA ASP A 164 -2.44 -1.13 -8.46
C ASP A 164 -1.16 -1.96 -8.38
N ALA A 165 -1.25 -3.25 -8.64
CA ALA A 165 -0.08 -4.13 -8.69
C ALA A 165 0.00 -4.90 -10.00
N TYR A 166 1.20 -5.38 -10.32
CA TYR A 166 1.40 -6.21 -11.51
C TYR A 166 2.41 -7.33 -11.26
N VAL A 167 2.24 -8.41 -12.00
CA VAL A 167 3.22 -9.51 -12.10
C VAL A 167 3.48 -9.81 -13.56
N VAL A 168 4.74 -9.95 -13.95
CA VAL A 168 5.15 -10.31 -15.32
C VAL A 168 5.80 -11.68 -15.33
N SER A 169 5.38 -12.55 -16.26
CA SER A 169 5.95 -13.88 -16.46
C SER A 169 5.82 -14.33 -17.92
N THR A 170 6.69 -15.24 -18.35
CA THR A 170 6.51 -15.98 -19.62
C THR A 170 5.55 -17.15 -19.47
N ASP A 171 5.29 -17.59 -18.25
CA ASP A 171 4.38 -18.68 -17.93
C ASP A 171 3.00 -18.13 -17.57
N LYS A 172 2.04 -18.27 -18.49
CA LYS A 172 0.66 -17.83 -18.34
C LYS A 172 -0.09 -18.66 -17.31
N ASP A 173 0.13 -19.97 -17.30
CA ASP A 173 -0.61 -20.88 -16.45
C ASP A 173 -0.19 -20.70 -14.99
N TRP A 174 1.11 -20.45 -14.77
CA TRP A 174 1.60 -20.04 -13.45
C TRP A 174 0.94 -18.73 -12.98
N LEU A 175 0.84 -17.68 -13.83
CA LEU A 175 0.14 -16.44 -13.47
C LEU A 175 -1.31 -16.71 -13.07
N LEU A 176 -2.03 -17.53 -13.85
CA LEU A 176 -3.42 -17.89 -13.53
C LEU A 176 -3.52 -18.67 -12.22
N SER A 177 -2.55 -19.50 -11.90
CA SER A 177 -2.50 -20.23 -10.62
C SER A 177 -2.30 -19.36 -9.39
N LEU A 178 -1.87 -18.10 -9.57
CA LEU A 178 -1.74 -17.13 -8.47
C LEU A 178 -3.10 -16.57 -8.06
N VAL A 179 -4.06 -16.44 -8.97
CA VAL A 179 -5.35 -15.77 -8.73
C VAL A 179 -6.07 -16.31 -7.49
N PRO A 180 -6.24 -17.63 -7.28
CA PRO A 180 -6.91 -18.15 -6.10
C PRO A 180 -6.07 -18.06 -4.80
N LYS A 181 -4.82 -17.61 -4.87
CA LYS A 181 -3.90 -17.46 -3.72
C LYS A 181 -3.80 -16.02 -3.24
N ILE A 182 -4.21 -15.07 -4.07
CA ILE A 182 -4.20 -13.63 -3.84
C ILE A 182 -5.58 -13.16 -3.38
#